data_9c4f56bb18caea7b0a3dc3740a5eac40
#
_entry.id   9c4f56bb18caea7b0a3dc3740a5eac40
#
_cell.length_a   1.000
_cell.length_b   1.000
_cell.length_c   1.000
_cell.angle_alpha   90.00
_cell.angle_beta   90.00
_cell.angle_gamma   90.00
#
_symmetry.space_group_name_H-M   'P 1'
#
loop_
_entity.id
_entity.type
_entity.pdbx_description
1 polymer ?
#
loop_
_entity_poly.entity_id
_entity_poly.type
_entity_poly.pdbx_seq_one_letter_code
_entity_poly.pdbx_strand_id
1 'polypeptide(L)'
;FQPHMIPENNTSDFLYSMMNDAPPASVRDRITRMDMETQLSEEFLLMTDRLSMAHSLEVRTPFLDHEFVESMFSMAAAVRTRFRPYKQLLREAMAPLLPKTILDAPKKGFVMPLKLWLRGPLSEMTQDLLAPQRLSEQGFYRADFHDRYVTPHLKGQADNTNLIWGALMFQLWYRGLQERPQCT
;
A
#
# COMPACT_ATOMS: atom_id res chain seq x y z
N PHE A 1 10.04 -8.55 -13.05
CA PHE A 1 9.64 -8.45 -14.46
C PHE A 1 10.86 -8.52 -15.38
N GLN A 2 10.64 -8.80 -16.67
CA GLN A 2 11.65 -8.69 -17.69
C GLN A 2 12.04 -7.22 -17.90
N PRO A 3 13.32 -6.90 -18.19
CA PRO A 3 13.78 -5.50 -18.28
C PRO A 3 13.01 -4.63 -19.26
N HIS A 4 12.59 -5.18 -20.40
CA HIS A 4 11.83 -4.45 -21.43
C HIS A 4 10.39 -4.09 -21.01
N MET A 5 9.90 -4.64 -19.92
CA MET A 5 8.57 -4.35 -19.38
C MET A 5 8.59 -3.28 -18.29
N ILE A 6 9.78 -2.81 -17.91
CA ILE A 6 9.91 -1.75 -16.91
C ILE A 6 9.84 -0.41 -17.66
N PRO A 7 8.86 0.47 -17.32
CA PRO A 7 8.78 1.78 -17.95
C PRO A 7 10.07 2.58 -17.73
N GLU A 8 10.48 3.35 -18.71
CA GLU A 8 11.64 4.26 -18.62
C GLU A 8 11.39 5.40 -17.61
N ASN A 9 10.11 5.74 -17.38
CA ASN A 9 9.74 6.80 -16.45
C ASN A 9 9.89 6.33 -15.00
N ASN A 10 10.68 7.07 -14.25
CA ASN A 10 10.92 6.79 -12.85
C ASN A 10 9.80 7.40 -11.99
N THR A 11 9.16 6.58 -11.16
CA THR A 11 8.15 7.02 -10.19
C THR A 11 8.68 8.14 -9.28
N SER A 12 9.98 8.13 -8.98
CA SER A 12 10.62 9.18 -8.18
C SER A 12 10.55 10.54 -8.87
N ASP A 13 10.77 10.60 -10.19
CA ASP A 13 10.73 11.85 -10.94
C ASP A 13 9.31 12.43 -10.98
N PHE A 14 8.31 11.57 -11.10
CA PHE A 14 6.91 11.96 -10.98
C PHE A 14 6.59 12.57 -9.61
N LEU A 15 6.99 11.91 -8.52
CA LEU A 15 6.78 12.42 -7.17
C LEU A 15 7.57 13.71 -6.91
N TYR A 16 8.78 13.83 -7.44
CA TYR A 16 9.56 15.07 -7.37
C TYR A 16 8.89 16.23 -8.11
N SER A 17 8.31 15.99 -9.29
CA SER A 17 7.58 17.04 -10.00
C SER A 17 6.38 17.53 -9.21
N MET A 18 5.57 16.62 -8.66
CA MET A 18 4.44 16.98 -7.80
C MET A 18 4.85 17.82 -6.58
N MET A 19 5.98 17.50 -5.96
CA MET A 19 6.50 18.27 -4.84
C MET A 19 6.98 19.68 -5.24
N ASN A 20 7.51 19.84 -6.44
CA ASN A 20 8.07 21.12 -6.91
C ASN A 20 7.03 22.04 -7.55
N ASP A 21 5.98 21.48 -8.16
CA ASP A 21 4.88 22.23 -8.78
C ASP A 21 3.90 22.82 -7.74
N ALA A 22 4.12 22.51 -6.47
CA ALA A 22 3.30 23.03 -5.37
C ALA A 22 3.62 24.52 -5.09
N PRO A 23 2.60 25.32 -4.70
CA PRO A 23 2.81 26.68 -4.22
C PRO A 23 3.87 26.76 -3.11
N PRO A 24 4.49 27.93 -2.87
CA PRO A 24 5.45 28.10 -1.78
C PRO A 24 4.84 27.67 -0.44
N ALA A 25 5.26 26.52 0.05
CA ALA A 25 4.77 25.89 1.25
C ALA A 25 5.93 25.16 1.95
N SER A 26 5.74 24.81 3.21
CA SER A 26 6.75 24.02 3.91
C SER A 26 6.93 22.65 3.24
N VAL A 27 8.12 22.06 3.36
CA VAL A 27 8.38 20.69 2.87
C VAL A 27 7.35 19.69 3.41
N ARG A 28 6.90 19.87 4.66
CA ARG A 28 5.88 19.02 5.28
C ARG A 28 4.52 19.16 4.61
N ASP A 29 4.13 20.37 4.23
CA ASP A 29 2.87 20.59 3.51
C ASP A 29 2.92 19.96 2.12
N ARG A 30 4.04 20.09 1.42
CA ARG A 30 4.23 19.47 0.09
C ARG A 30 4.17 17.94 0.15
N ILE A 31 4.83 17.33 1.14
CA ILE A 31 4.74 15.88 1.36
C ILE A 31 3.31 15.47 1.70
N THR A 32 2.63 16.19 2.61
CA THR A 32 1.25 15.86 2.97
C THR A 32 0.31 15.96 1.77
N ARG A 33 0.48 17.00 0.94
CA ARG A 33 -0.31 17.15 -0.29
C ARG A 33 -0.06 16.01 -1.26
N MET A 34 1.20 15.66 -1.49
CA MET A 34 1.57 14.53 -2.35
C MET A 34 0.94 13.23 -1.85
N ASP A 35 1.02 12.93 -0.55
CA ASP A 35 0.38 11.75 0.03
C ASP A 35 -1.14 11.74 -0.15
N MET A 36 -1.79 12.91 -0.04
CA MET A 36 -3.23 13.03 -0.26
C MET A 36 -3.63 12.81 -1.73
N GLU A 37 -2.85 13.36 -2.66
CA GLU A 37 -3.12 13.27 -4.10
C GLU A 37 -2.71 11.91 -4.71
N THR A 38 -1.91 11.11 -4.00
CA THR A 38 -1.44 9.79 -4.47
C THR A 38 -1.92 8.66 -3.58
N GLN A 39 -1.21 8.38 -2.49
CA GLN A 39 -1.46 7.21 -1.65
C GLN A 39 -2.85 7.22 -1.00
N LEU A 40 -3.30 8.38 -0.51
CA LEU A 40 -4.61 8.46 0.13
C LEU A 40 -5.74 8.23 -0.88
N SER A 41 -5.73 8.95 -2.01
CA SER A 41 -6.81 8.88 -3.00
C SER A 41 -6.79 7.56 -3.77
N GLU A 42 -5.64 7.17 -4.31
CA GLU A 42 -5.53 6.07 -5.25
C GLU A 42 -5.39 4.69 -4.57
N GLU A 43 -4.81 4.63 -3.39
CA GLU A 43 -4.64 3.37 -2.66
C GLU A 43 -5.71 3.21 -1.59
N PHE A 44 -5.73 4.06 -0.56
CA PHE A 44 -6.59 3.82 0.60
C PHE A 44 -8.07 4.05 0.33
N LEU A 45 -8.44 5.17 -0.27
CA LEU A 45 -9.85 5.50 -0.49
C LEU A 45 -10.45 4.64 -1.60
N LEU A 46 -9.75 4.50 -2.72
CA LEU A 46 -10.21 3.69 -3.84
C LEU A 46 -10.40 2.22 -3.45
N MET A 47 -9.43 1.64 -2.73
CA MET A 47 -9.56 0.27 -2.23
C MET A 47 -10.67 0.11 -1.22
N THR A 48 -10.77 1.03 -0.26
CA THR A 48 -11.81 1.00 0.77
C THR A 48 -13.20 1.07 0.13
N ASP A 49 -13.41 1.99 -0.78
CA ASP A 49 -14.68 2.15 -1.49
C ASP A 49 -15.02 0.88 -2.30
N ARG A 50 -14.14 0.42 -3.16
CA ARG A 50 -14.39 -0.76 -4.01
C ARG A 50 -14.65 -2.04 -3.20
N LEU A 51 -13.86 -2.28 -2.16
CA LEU A 51 -14.00 -3.50 -1.37
C LEU A 51 -15.27 -3.47 -0.49
N SER A 52 -15.59 -2.32 0.10
CA SER A 52 -16.80 -2.18 0.91
C SER A 52 -18.06 -2.24 0.05
N MET A 53 -18.06 -1.54 -1.11
CA MET A 53 -19.20 -1.55 -2.03
C MET A 53 -19.43 -2.91 -2.70
N ALA A 54 -18.39 -3.73 -2.87
CA ALA A 54 -18.55 -5.13 -3.30
C ALA A 54 -19.41 -5.95 -2.33
N HIS A 55 -19.54 -5.49 -1.08
CA HIS A 55 -20.38 -6.08 -0.04
C HIS A 55 -21.58 -5.19 0.33
N SER A 56 -21.91 -4.21 -0.49
CA SER A 56 -23.02 -3.24 -0.27
C SER A 56 -22.88 -2.48 1.05
N LEU A 57 -21.66 -2.20 1.48
CA LEU A 57 -21.35 -1.47 2.70
C LEU A 57 -20.79 -0.09 2.35
N GLU A 58 -21.50 0.97 2.74
CA GLU A 58 -21.01 2.34 2.60
C GLU A 58 -20.07 2.70 3.76
N VAL A 59 -18.88 3.17 3.42
CA VAL A 59 -17.87 3.63 4.41
C VAL A 59 -17.74 5.13 4.34
N ARG A 60 -17.78 5.79 5.50
CA ARG A 60 -17.56 7.22 5.66
C ARG A 60 -16.28 7.46 6.46
N THR A 61 -15.52 8.46 6.05
CA THR A 61 -14.21 8.82 6.65
C THR A 61 -14.30 10.19 7.33
N PRO A 62 -14.65 10.28 8.65
CA PRO A 62 -14.88 11.56 9.31
C PRO A 62 -13.68 12.52 9.29
N PHE A 63 -12.46 11.97 9.29
CA PHE A 63 -11.24 12.78 9.22
C PHE A 63 -10.94 13.37 7.84
N LEU A 64 -11.73 13.04 6.82
CA LEU A 64 -11.64 13.57 5.46
C LEU A 64 -12.84 14.44 5.10
N ASP A 65 -13.65 14.82 6.08
CA ASP A 65 -14.60 15.90 5.91
C ASP A 65 -13.88 17.16 5.48
N HIS A 66 -14.41 17.86 4.45
CA HIS A 66 -13.70 18.97 3.81
C HIS A 66 -13.48 20.16 4.78
N GLU A 67 -14.47 20.48 5.63
CA GLU A 67 -14.33 21.56 6.61
C GLU A 67 -13.25 21.22 7.65
N PHE A 68 -13.21 19.95 8.08
CA PHE A 68 -12.19 19.47 8.98
C PHE A 68 -10.79 19.54 8.34
N VAL A 69 -10.65 19.08 7.08
CA VAL A 69 -9.38 19.12 6.35
C VAL A 69 -8.91 20.55 6.14
N GLU A 70 -9.79 21.47 5.70
CA GLU A 70 -9.46 22.88 5.53
C GLU A 70 -9.02 23.53 6.85
N SER A 71 -9.75 23.24 7.93
CA SER A 71 -9.37 23.70 9.28
C SER A 71 -7.98 23.18 9.68
N MET A 72 -7.69 21.91 9.43
CA MET A 72 -6.39 21.34 9.73
C MET A 72 -5.27 21.99 8.89
N PHE A 73 -5.51 22.27 7.60
CA PHE A 73 -4.52 22.91 6.74
C PHE A 73 -4.34 24.40 7.01
N SER A 74 -5.29 25.07 7.67
CA SER A 74 -5.11 26.44 8.14
C SER A 74 -4.06 26.56 9.26
N MET A 75 -3.76 25.47 9.96
CA MET A 75 -2.73 25.42 11.00
C MET A 75 -1.35 25.26 10.38
N ALA A 76 -0.33 25.86 11.01
CA ALA A 76 1.04 25.68 10.61
C ALA A 76 1.44 24.18 10.61
N ALA A 77 2.14 23.73 9.57
CA ALA A 77 2.57 22.34 9.44
C ALA A 77 3.34 21.81 10.67
N ALA A 78 4.12 22.68 11.34
CA ALA A 78 4.84 22.31 12.56
C ALA A 78 3.94 21.95 13.75
N VAL A 79 2.71 22.47 13.79
CA VAL A 79 1.71 22.12 14.82
C VAL A 79 1.01 20.83 14.43
N ARG A 80 0.61 20.72 13.18
CA ARG A 80 -0.18 19.64 12.62
C ARG A 80 0.60 18.33 12.53
N THR A 81 1.87 18.39 12.12
CA THR A 81 2.73 17.24 11.82
C THR A 81 3.97 17.19 12.72
N ARG A 82 3.79 17.00 14.02
CA ARG A 82 4.91 16.76 14.93
C ARG A 82 5.48 15.34 14.70
N PHE A 83 6.81 15.26 14.65
CA PHE A 83 7.51 14.01 14.40
C PHE A 83 7.35 12.98 15.53
N ARG A 84 7.31 13.43 16.78
CA ARG A 84 7.09 12.57 17.97
C ARG A 84 6.49 13.36 19.13
N PRO A 85 5.56 12.77 19.87
CA PRO A 85 4.85 11.53 19.56
C PRO A 85 3.96 11.66 18.32
N TYR A 86 3.78 10.56 17.60
CA TYR A 86 2.88 10.54 16.44
C TYR A 86 1.44 10.89 16.84
N LYS A 87 0.73 11.64 15.99
CA LYS A 87 -0.67 12.05 16.19
C LYS A 87 -0.87 12.87 17.48
N GLN A 88 0.10 13.71 17.83
CA GLN A 88 0.07 14.43 19.12
C GLN A 88 -1.18 15.30 19.25
N LEU A 89 -1.54 16.09 18.25
CA LEU A 89 -2.72 16.94 18.29
C LEU A 89 -4.01 16.13 18.58
N LEU A 90 -4.16 14.99 17.91
CA LEU A 90 -5.29 14.09 18.16
C LEU A 90 -5.25 13.49 19.58
N ARG A 91 -4.07 13.11 20.07
CA ARG A 91 -3.90 12.58 21.42
C ARG A 91 -4.24 13.63 22.48
N GLU A 92 -3.81 14.86 22.30
CA GLU A 92 -4.12 15.97 23.19
C GLU A 92 -5.63 16.29 23.20
N ALA A 93 -6.26 16.32 22.03
CA ALA A 93 -7.70 16.55 21.91
C ALA A 93 -8.53 15.39 22.54
N MET A 94 -8.04 14.17 22.44
CA MET A 94 -8.75 12.98 22.98
C MET A 94 -8.38 12.65 24.42
N ALA A 95 -7.43 13.33 25.03
CA ALA A 95 -6.99 13.05 26.40
C ALA A 95 -8.11 13.07 27.44
N PRO A 96 -9.14 13.94 27.37
CA PRO A 96 -10.26 13.91 28.29
C PRO A 96 -11.20 12.71 28.10
N LEU A 97 -11.17 12.08 26.93
CA LEU A 97 -12.14 11.08 26.51
C LEU A 97 -11.59 9.65 26.51
N LEU A 98 -10.27 9.49 26.40
CA LEU A 98 -9.65 8.18 26.25
C LEU A 98 -8.81 7.78 27.48
N PRO A 99 -8.82 6.49 27.84
CA PRO A 99 -7.95 5.98 28.89
C PRO A 99 -6.47 6.21 28.56
N LYS A 100 -5.67 6.49 29.61
CA LYS A 100 -4.23 6.72 29.45
C LYS A 100 -3.49 5.57 28.78
N THR A 101 -3.91 4.34 29.01
CA THR A 101 -3.37 3.15 28.35
C THR A 101 -3.49 3.17 26.82
N ILE A 102 -4.53 3.81 26.28
CA ILE A 102 -4.71 4.01 24.83
C ILE A 102 -3.85 5.19 24.33
N LEU A 103 -3.85 6.27 25.10
CA LEU A 103 -3.07 7.47 24.72
C LEU A 103 -1.56 7.18 24.70
N ASP A 104 -1.05 6.41 25.64
CA ASP A 104 0.37 6.08 25.76
C ASP A 104 0.78 4.86 24.92
N ALA A 105 -0.17 4.18 24.27
CA ALA A 105 0.11 3.00 23.47
C ALA A 105 1.05 3.34 22.29
N PRO A 106 2.06 2.48 22.03
CA PRO A 106 2.93 2.64 20.87
C PRO A 106 2.13 2.49 19.58
N LYS A 107 2.52 3.27 18.55
CA LYS A 107 1.91 3.12 17.23
C LYS A 107 2.16 1.71 16.69
N LYS A 108 1.10 0.99 16.40
CA LYS A 108 1.14 -0.27 15.65
C LYS A 108 0.60 -0.04 14.24
N GLY A 109 1.33 -0.51 13.23
CA GLY A 109 0.82 -0.56 11.86
C GLY A 109 -0.22 -1.66 11.72
N PHE A 110 -1.08 -1.52 10.72
CA PHE A 110 -1.95 -2.62 10.28
C PHE A 110 -1.10 -3.56 9.41
N VAL A 111 -0.60 -4.63 9.99
CA VAL A 111 0.29 -5.57 9.31
C VAL A 111 -0.40 -6.93 9.24
N MET A 112 -0.66 -7.38 8.02
CA MET A 112 -1.11 -8.75 7.78
C MET A 112 0.08 -9.71 7.95
N PRO A 113 -0.13 -10.92 8.51
CA PRO A 113 0.94 -11.88 8.70
C PRO A 113 1.28 -12.63 7.40
N LEU A 114 1.50 -11.89 6.29
CA LEU A 114 1.74 -12.44 4.95
C LEU A 114 2.89 -13.44 4.92
N LYS A 115 3.96 -13.18 5.65
CA LYS A 115 5.10 -14.10 5.77
C LYS A 115 4.69 -15.48 6.26
N LEU A 116 3.83 -15.52 7.28
CA LEU A 116 3.32 -16.79 7.82
C LEU A 116 2.36 -17.45 6.84
N TRP A 117 1.52 -16.67 6.19
CA TRP A 117 0.58 -17.19 5.21
C TRP A 117 1.26 -17.79 3.99
N LEU A 118 2.26 -17.11 3.43
CA LEU A 118 3.01 -17.60 2.28
C LEU A 118 3.81 -18.88 2.58
N ARG A 119 4.28 -19.05 3.83
CA ARG A 119 4.98 -20.26 4.28
C ARG A 119 4.05 -21.36 4.79
N GLY A 120 2.79 -21.05 4.99
CA GLY A 120 1.76 -21.95 5.52
C GLY A 120 0.60 -22.12 4.56
N PRO A 121 -0.60 -21.59 4.87
CA PRO A 121 -1.83 -21.90 4.11
C PRO A 121 -1.79 -21.44 2.65
N LEU A 122 -0.95 -20.49 2.26
CA LEU A 122 -0.80 -20.05 0.88
C LEU A 122 0.42 -20.66 0.18
N SER A 123 1.16 -21.56 0.81
CA SER A 123 2.39 -22.12 0.26
C SER A 123 2.16 -22.89 -1.03
N GLU A 124 1.15 -23.76 -1.07
CA GLU A 124 0.80 -24.57 -2.23
C GLU A 124 0.37 -23.67 -3.41
N MET A 125 -0.53 -22.73 -3.17
CA MET A 125 -0.96 -21.76 -4.18
C MET A 125 0.22 -20.92 -4.70
N THR A 126 1.14 -20.54 -3.81
CA THR A 126 2.33 -19.78 -4.19
C THR A 126 3.25 -20.58 -5.10
N GLN A 127 3.46 -21.86 -4.79
CA GLN A 127 4.28 -22.74 -5.61
C GLN A 127 3.65 -23.02 -6.98
N ASP A 128 2.31 -23.21 -7.03
CA ASP A 128 1.60 -23.41 -8.29
C ASP A 128 1.63 -22.17 -9.19
N LEU A 129 1.17 -21.02 -8.67
CA LEU A 129 1.06 -19.80 -9.47
C LEU A 129 2.40 -19.19 -9.86
N LEU A 130 3.45 -19.43 -9.09
CA LEU A 130 4.81 -18.96 -9.34
C LEU A 130 5.74 -20.12 -9.78
N ALA A 131 5.20 -21.22 -10.30
CA ALA A 131 5.99 -22.33 -10.82
C ALA A 131 6.91 -21.88 -11.96
N PRO A 132 8.17 -22.38 -12.02
CA PRO A 132 9.15 -21.99 -13.05
C PRO A 132 8.62 -22.12 -14.47
N GLN A 133 7.93 -23.22 -14.77
CA GLN A 133 7.37 -23.46 -16.07
C GLN A 133 6.33 -22.42 -16.46
N ARG A 134 5.37 -22.12 -15.57
CA ARG A 134 4.33 -21.10 -15.78
C ARG A 134 4.93 -19.71 -16.01
N LEU A 135 5.90 -19.33 -15.19
CA LEU A 135 6.57 -18.03 -15.32
C LEU A 135 7.36 -17.92 -16.64
N SER A 136 7.97 -19.01 -17.08
CA SER A 136 8.70 -19.07 -18.35
C SER A 136 7.76 -18.96 -19.55
N GLU A 137 6.64 -19.71 -19.55
CA GLU A 137 5.64 -19.68 -20.61
C GLU A 137 4.99 -18.30 -20.79
N GLN A 138 4.77 -17.58 -19.69
CA GLN A 138 4.19 -16.25 -19.70
C GLN A 138 5.16 -15.15 -20.11
N GLY A 139 6.45 -15.31 -19.86
CA GLY A 139 7.49 -14.36 -20.24
C GLY A 139 7.51 -13.03 -19.48
N PHE A 140 6.68 -12.85 -18.43
CA PHE A 140 6.68 -11.61 -17.63
C PHE A 140 7.82 -11.51 -16.63
N TYR A 141 8.21 -12.65 -16.06
CA TYR A 141 9.24 -12.75 -15.04
C TYR A 141 10.53 -13.33 -15.60
N ARG A 142 11.62 -13.04 -14.93
CA ARG A 142 12.91 -13.68 -15.23
C ARG A 142 12.82 -15.17 -14.92
N ALA A 143 13.51 -15.99 -15.69
CA ALA A 143 13.49 -17.45 -15.53
C ALA A 143 13.98 -17.91 -14.14
N ASP A 144 14.88 -17.15 -13.50
CA ASP A 144 15.44 -17.43 -12.18
C ASP A 144 14.56 -16.95 -10.99
N PHE A 145 13.40 -16.36 -11.27
CA PHE A 145 12.55 -15.72 -10.23
C PHE A 145 12.16 -16.70 -9.11
N HIS A 146 11.70 -17.88 -9.48
CA HIS A 146 11.27 -18.89 -8.51
C HIS A 146 12.42 -19.33 -7.60
N ASP A 147 13.56 -19.70 -8.20
CA ASP A 147 14.70 -20.22 -7.45
C ASP A 147 15.36 -19.15 -6.61
N ARG A 148 15.36 -17.92 -7.09
CA ARG A 148 16.00 -16.79 -6.41
C ARG A 148 15.18 -16.23 -5.26
N TYR A 149 13.86 -16.22 -5.36
CA TYR A 149 13.00 -15.52 -4.41
C TYR A 149 12.00 -16.43 -3.70
N VAL A 150 11.32 -17.33 -4.44
CA VAL A 150 10.27 -18.19 -3.86
C VAL A 150 10.87 -19.29 -3.00
N THR A 151 11.76 -20.08 -3.57
CA THR A 151 12.39 -21.21 -2.88
C THR A 151 13.08 -20.81 -1.57
N PRO A 152 13.96 -19.78 -1.52
CA PRO A 152 14.60 -19.38 -0.26
C PRO A 152 13.61 -18.83 0.76
N HIS A 153 12.54 -18.15 0.31
CA HIS A 153 11.51 -17.67 1.20
C HIS A 153 10.76 -18.82 1.88
N LEU A 154 10.29 -19.80 1.11
CA LEU A 154 9.55 -20.95 1.64
C LEU A 154 10.42 -21.80 2.59
N LYS A 155 11.70 -21.92 2.31
CA LYS A 155 12.68 -22.60 3.18
C LYS A 155 13.08 -21.77 4.42
N GLY A 156 12.61 -20.55 4.58
CA GLY A 156 12.96 -19.70 5.71
C GLY A 156 14.36 -19.06 5.64
N GLN A 157 15.05 -19.21 4.51
CA GLN A 157 16.43 -18.73 4.29
C GLN A 157 16.49 -17.23 3.97
N ALA A 158 15.41 -16.68 3.41
CA ALA A 158 15.28 -15.26 3.09
C ALA A 158 13.86 -14.75 3.35
N ASP A 159 13.71 -13.43 3.51
CA ASP A 159 12.40 -12.79 3.61
C ASP A 159 12.11 -11.99 2.34
N ASN A 160 11.40 -12.62 1.41
CA ASN A 160 10.94 -12.04 0.15
C ASN A 160 9.42 -11.82 0.15
N THR A 161 8.80 -11.63 1.32
CA THR A 161 7.34 -11.56 1.51
C THR A 161 6.69 -10.61 0.52
N ASN A 162 7.10 -9.35 0.47
CA ASN A 162 6.45 -8.33 -0.34
C ASN A 162 6.60 -8.61 -1.85
N LEU A 163 7.77 -9.09 -2.26
CA LEU A 163 8.05 -9.41 -3.66
C LEU A 163 7.17 -10.57 -4.14
N ILE A 164 7.09 -11.63 -3.34
CA ILE A 164 6.28 -12.82 -3.64
C ILE A 164 4.79 -12.47 -3.61
N TRP A 165 4.37 -11.67 -2.63
CA TRP A 165 2.98 -11.22 -2.55
C TRP A 165 2.57 -10.41 -3.78
N GLY A 166 3.39 -9.46 -4.22
CA GLY A 166 3.14 -8.70 -5.45
C GLY A 166 3.05 -9.59 -6.70
N ALA A 167 3.98 -10.55 -6.81
CA ALA A 167 3.94 -11.51 -7.92
C ALA A 167 2.69 -12.40 -7.88
N LEU A 168 2.29 -12.87 -6.70
CA LEU A 168 1.10 -13.69 -6.51
C LEU A 168 -0.19 -12.92 -6.88
N MET A 169 -0.30 -11.65 -6.45
CA MET A 169 -1.44 -10.80 -6.80
C MET A 169 -1.50 -10.54 -8.31
N PHE A 170 -0.35 -10.32 -8.96
CA PHE A 170 -0.29 -10.20 -10.42
C PHE A 170 -0.78 -11.48 -11.11
N GLN A 171 -0.36 -12.66 -10.67
CA GLN A 171 -0.78 -13.94 -11.25
C GLN A 171 -2.28 -14.18 -11.08
N LEU A 172 -2.85 -13.86 -9.93
CA LEU A 172 -4.29 -13.97 -9.69
C LEU A 172 -5.09 -13.03 -10.59
N TRP A 173 -4.63 -11.79 -10.72
CA TRP A 173 -5.24 -10.81 -11.61
C TRP A 173 -5.16 -11.24 -13.07
N TYR A 174 -3.99 -11.69 -13.52
CA TYR A 174 -3.76 -12.14 -14.90
C TYR A 174 -4.62 -13.35 -15.25
N ARG A 175 -4.72 -14.33 -14.35
CA ARG A 175 -5.63 -15.46 -14.50
C ARG A 175 -7.09 -15.00 -14.64
N GLY A 176 -7.52 -14.09 -13.79
CA GLY A 176 -8.88 -13.54 -13.86
C GLY A 176 -9.19 -12.78 -15.16
N LEU A 177 -8.17 -12.21 -15.84
CA LEU A 177 -8.34 -11.63 -17.17
C LEU A 177 -8.54 -12.69 -18.25
N GLN A 178 -7.80 -13.80 -18.17
CA GLN A 178 -7.91 -14.89 -19.14
C GLN A 178 -9.23 -15.66 -19.04
N GLU A 179 -9.77 -15.75 -17.83
CA GLU A 179 -11.02 -16.45 -17.54
C GLU A 179 -12.28 -15.62 -17.85
N ARG A 180 -12.13 -14.31 -18.14
CA ARG A 180 -13.27 -13.47 -18.51
C ARG A 180 -13.80 -13.89 -19.88
N PRO A 181 -15.11 -14.19 -20.01
CA PRO A 181 -15.71 -14.38 -21.33
C PRO A 181 -15.50 -13.10 -22.14
N GLN A 182 -14.99 -13.24 -23.37
CA GLN A 182 -14.95 -12.12 -24.30
C GLN A 182 -16.39 -11.69 -24.55
N CYS A 183 -16.73 -10.48 -24.12
CA CYS A 183 -18.01 -9.86 -24.51
C CYS A 183 -17.96 -9.68 -26.03
N THR A 184 -18.64 -10.57 -26.74
CA THR A 184 -18.97 -10.44 -28.18
C THR A 184 -20.08 -9.40 -28.35
#